data_c33ddf90e2c709dc9508c525d6a2e28c
#
_entry.id   c33ddf90e2c709dc9508c525d6a2e28c
#
_cell.length_a   1.000
_cell.length_b   1.000
_cell.length_c   1.000
_cell.angle_alpha   90.00
_cell.angle_beta   90.00
_cell.angle_gamma   90.00
#
_symmetry.space_group_name_H-M   'P 1'
#
loop_
_entity.id
_entity.type
_entity.pdbx_description
1 polymer ?
#
loop_
_entity_poly.entity_id
_entity_poly.type
_entity_poly.pdbx_seq_one_letter_code
_entity_poly.pdbx_strand_id
1 'polypeptide(L)'
;CRTLRAALSRAEGVPPEQILCGNGAADLIFRLVWAAKPRRALVTAPTFAEYAAALDTAGCEVKRFFLGEAEDFAVTDALVDAVDESTDMVFLCQPNNPTGQLASPGLVEKLLRRCEVCGAILAVDECFLDFLPDADRWTAKPLLKSSSLVIFKAFTKLYGMAGVRLGYCLCGDEALLEKMQAAGQPWAVSSLAQAAGIAALKETAYVDEVRALIAQQRPAMTAGLRALGLRVIDGKANYLLFRAPADLNERLRPLGTQVRSCANYPGLGPEWYRTAVRTAPENARLLEIMREVLE
;
A
#
# COMPACT_ATOMS: atom_id res chain seq x y z
N CYS A 1 5.46 -19.72 12.59
CA CYS A 1 4.13 -19.19 12.16
C CYS A 1 3.19 -20.29 11.63
N ARG A 2 3.36 -21.58 12.00
CA ARG A 2 2.60 -22.67 11.39
C ARG A 2 1.07 -22.48 11.51
N THR A 3 0.57 -22.21 12.71
CA THR A 3 -0.86 -22.01 12.97
C THR A 3 -1.40 -20.75 12.30
N LEU A 4 -0.64 -19.66 12.31
CA LEU A 4 -1.01 -18.41 11.63
C LEU A 4 -1.07 -18.63 10.10
N ARG A 5 -0.07 -19.30 9.50
CA ARG A 5 -0.08 -19.62 8.06
C ARG A 5 -1.30 -20.43 7.66
N ALA A 6 -1.69 -21.44 8.47
CA ALA A 6 -2.89 -22.21 8.23
C ALA A 6 -4.18 -21.38 8.33
N ALA A 7 -4.22 -20.41 9.24
CA ALA A 7 -5.35 -19.46 9.34
C ALA A 7 -5.41 -18.51 8.12
N LEU A 8 -4.28 -17.96 7.71
CA LEU A 8 -4.15 -17.13 6.52
C LEU A 8 -4.52 -17.89 5.24
N SER A 9 -4.06 -19.14 5.11
CA SER A 9 -4.40 -20.01 3.97
C SER A 9 -5.93 -20.15 3.79
N ARG A 10 -6.66 -20.33 4.89
CA ARG A 10 -8.13 -20.40 4.85
C ARG A 10 -8.76 -19.06 4.49
N ALA A 11 -8.22 -17.97 5.04
CA ALA A 11 -8.76 -16.62 4.81
C ALA A 11 -8.51 -16.10 3.38
N GLU A 12 -7.31 -16.38 2.84
CA GLU A 12 -6.91 -15.91 1.51
C GLU A 12 -7.28 -16.88 0.37
N GLY A 13 -7.61 -18.15 0.70
CA GLY A 13 -7.89 -19.19 -0.29
C GLY A 13 -6.66 -19.64 -1.07
N VAL A 14 -5.46 -19.53 -0.47
CA VAL A 14 -4.18 -19.94 -1.08
C VAL A 14 -3.48 -21.01 -0.23
N PRO A 15 -2.68 -21.91 -0.84
CA PRO A 15 -1.92 -22.91 -0.11
C PRO A 15 -0.97 -22.29 0.93
N PRO A 16 -0.81 -22.91 2.12
CA PRO A 16 0.04 -22.36 3.18
C PRO A 16 1.53 -22.26 2.79
N GLU A 17 2.01 -23.07 1.85
CA GLU A 17 3.36 -23.01 1.28
C GLU A 17 3.60 -21.74 0.47
N GLN A 18 2.55 -21.13 -0.06
CA GLN A 18 2.61 -19.84 -0.78
C GLN A 18 2.53 -18.62 0.13
N ILE A 19 2.60 -18.79 1.46
CA ILE A 19 2.46 -17.72 2.45
C ILE A 19 3.73 -17.60 3.30
N LEU A 20 4.33 -16.41 3.35
CA LEU A 20 5.38 -16.06 4.29
C LEU A 20 4.93 -14.95 5.22
N CYS A 21 5.01 -15.18 6.55
CA CYS A 21 4.71 -14.16 7.57
C CYS A 21 5.97 -13.37 7.91
N GLY A 22 5.82 -12.07 8.18
CA GLY A 22 6.91 -11.18 8.54
C GLY A 22 6.54 -10.16 9.63
N ASN A 23 7.53 -9.45 10.11
CA ASN A 23 7.40 -8.39 11.13
C ASN A 23 6.82 -7.09 10.51
N GLY A 24 5.60 -7.18 9.97
CA GLY A 24 4.97 -6.20 9.10
C GLY A 24 5.37 -6.40 7.62
N ALA A 25 4.61 -5.79 6.71
CA ALA A 25 4.92 -5.86 5.27
C ALA A 25 6.29 -5.25 4.93
N ALA A 26 6.73 -4.22 5.66
CA ALA A 26 8.05 -3.61 5.45
C ALA A 26 9.19 -4.61 5.60
N ASP A 27 9.16 -5.48 6.63
CA ASP A 27 10.15 -6.56 6.79
C ASP A 27 10.21 -7.46 5.54
N LEU A 28 9.05 -7.81 4.98
CA LEU A 28 8.96 -8.68 3.81
C LEU A 28 9.42 -7.99 2.52
N ILE A 29 9.21 -6.69 2.39
CA ILE A 29 9.72 -5.87 1.28
C ILE A 29 11.25 -5.92 1.27
N PHE A 30 11.90 -5.68 2.42
CA PHE A 30 13.36 -5.78 2.54
C PHE A 30 13.86 -7.20 2.25
N ARG A 31 13.18 -8.22 2.78
CA ARG A 31 13.54 -9.63 2.51
C ARG A 31 13.41 -10.00 1.03
N LEU A 32 12.39 -9.51 0.33
CA LEU A 32 12.26 -9.73 -1.11
C LEU A 32 13.47 -9.16 -1.85
N VAL A 33 13.84 -7.91 -1.54
CA VAL A 33 14.97 -7.23 -2.18
C VAL A 33 16.29 -7.98 -1.90
N TRP A 34 16.53 -8.39 -0.65
CA TRP A 34 17.76 -9.13 -0.30
C TRP A 34 17.79 -10.55 -0.86
N ALA A 35 16.65 -11.19 -1.03
CA ALA A 35 16.54 -12.51 -1.65
C ALA A 35 16.73 -12.48 -3.16
N ALA A 36 16.10 -11.53 -3.84
CA ALA A 36 16.13 -11.39 -5.29
C ALA A 36 17.39 -10.65 -5.80
N LYS A 37 17.96 -9.74 -5.00
CA LYS A 37 19.14 -8.93 -5.34
C LYS A 37 19.02 -8.23 -6.70
N PRO A 38 17.94 -7.45 -6.93
CA PRO A 38 17.76 -6.76 -8.19
C PRO A 38 18.88 -5.75 -8.41
N ARG A 39 19.36 -5.62 -9.65
CA ARG A 39 20.33 -4.60 -10.04
C ARG A 39 19.64 -3.31 -10.44
N ARG A 40 18.47 -3.42 -11.04
CA ARG A 40 17.65 -2.29 -11.49
C ARG A 40 16.17 -2.53 -11.21
N ALA A 41 15.51 -1.56 -10.57
CA ALA A 41 14.11 -1.64 -10.24
C ALA A 41 13.34 -0.42 -10.71
N LEU A 42 12.07 -0.62 -11.11
CA LEU A 42 11.12 0.42 -11.46
C LEU A 42 10.14 0.64 -10.31
N VAL A 43 10.03 1.88 -9.85
CA VAL A 43 9.13 2.27 -8.75
C VAL A 43 8.33 3.48 -9.21
N THR A 44 7.00 3.46 -9.03
CA THR A 44 6.16 4.64 -9.32
C THR A 44 6.49 5.79 -8.37
N ALA A 45 6.28 7.03 -8.79
CA ALA A 45 6.41 8.22 -7.96
C ALA A 45 5.26 9.19 -8.24
N PRO A 46 4.52 9.66 -7.21
CA PRO A 46 4.72 9.37 -5.80
C PRO A 46 4.24 7.98 -5.39
N THR A 47 4.97 7.31 -4.48
CA THR A 47 4.55 6.06 -3.84
C THR A 47 5.25 5.86 -2.48
N PHE A 48 4.99 4.75 -1.80
CA PHE A 48 5.53 4.46 -0.48
C PHE A 48 7.06 4.37 -0.50
N ALA A 49 7.71 5.14 0.39
CA ALA A 49 9.15 5.35 0.37
C ALA A 49 9.99 4.09 0.67
N GLU A 50 9.41 3.12 1.39
CA GLU A 50 10.14 1.92 1.82
C GLU A 50 10.57 1.01 0.66
N TYR A 51 9.92 1.10 -0.51
CA TYR A 51 10.37 0.33 -1.70
C TYR A 51 11.76 0.79 -2.13
N ALA A 52 11.93 2.11 -2.33
CA ALA A 52 13.22 2.67 -2.69
C ALA A 52 14.25 2.46 -1.57
N ALA A 53 13.86 2.65 -0.30
CA ALA A 53 14.74 2.43 0.85
C ALA A 53 15.26 0.98 0.90
N ALA A 54 14.39 -0.01 0.67
CA ALA A 54 14.81 -1.41 0.62
C ALA A 54 15.77 -1.67 -0.55
N LEU A 55 15.46 -1.16 -1.74
CA LEU A 55 16.29 -1.29 -2.94
C LEU A 55 17.68 -0.65 -2.74
N ASP A 56 17.74 0.52 -2.13
CA ASP A 56 18.99 1.22 -1.82
C ASP A 56 19.91 0.39 -0.90
N THR A 57 19.35 -0.39 0.06
CA THR A 57 20.16 -1.27 0.94
C THR A 57 20.82 -2.43 0.19
N ALA A 58 20.32 -2.78 -0.98
CA ALA A 58 20.91 -3.81 -1.84
C ALA A 58 21.78 -3.23 -2.95
N GLY A 59 21.99 -1.91 -2.98
CA GLY A 59 22.75 -1.23 -4.05
C GLY A 59 22.03 -1.26 -5.41
N CYS A 60 20.70 -1.40 -5.40
CA CYS A 60 19.90 -1.44 -6.61
C CYS A 60 19.72 -0.04 -7.22
N GLU A 61 19.87 0.09 -8.53
CA GLU A 61 19.51 1.32 -9.26
C GLU A 61 17.99 1.48 -9.30
N VAL A 62 17.47 2.55 -8.70
CA VAL A 62 16.03 2.83 -8.65
C VAL A 62 15.63 3.83 -9.73
N LYS A 63 14.96 3.33 -10.79
CA LYS A 63 14.31 4.15 -11.81
C LYS A 63 12.91 4.54 -11.32
N ARG A 64 12.61 5.86 -11.29
CA ARG A 64 11.29 6.35 -10.90
C ARG A 64 10.43 6.63 -12.12
N PHE A 65 9.23 6.04 -12.13
CA PHE A 65 8.18 6.36 -13.10
C PHE A 65 7.24 7.39 -12.48
N PHE A 66 7.35 8.66 -12.91
CA PHE A 66 6.53 9.74 -12.37
C PHE A 66 5.11 9.68 -12.92
N LEU A 67 4.14 9.58 -12.01
CA LEU A 67 2.71 9.65 -12.28
C LEU A 67 2.29 11.12 -12.47
N GLY A 68 1.50 11.42 -13.49
CA GLY A 68 1.09 12.77 -13.82
C GLY A 68 0.02 13.31 -12.88
N GLU A 69 0.19 14.57 -12.45
CA GLU A 69 -0.84 15.29 -11.69
C GLU A 69 -2.09 15.55 -12.53
N ALA A 70 -1.93 15.74 -13.85
CA ALA A 70 -3.03 15.98 -14.79
C ALA A 70 -3.98 14.78 -14.88
N GLU A 71 -3.46 13.56 -14.70
CA GLU A 71 -4.20 12.30 -14.68
C GLU A 71 -4.53 11.84 -13.24
N ASP A 72 -4.54 12.75 -12.27
CA ASP A 72 -4.76 12.47 -10.85
C ASP A 72 -3.84 11.34 -10.32
N PHE A 73 -2.61 11.28 -10.83
CA PHE A 73 -1.62 10.26 -10.49
C PHE A 73 -2.08 8.82 -10.78
N ALA A 74 -2.91 8.62 -11.78
CA ALA A 74 -3.35 7.30 -12.21
C ALA A 74 -2.19 6.52 -12.83
N VAL A 75 -2.16 5.20 -12.60
CA VAL A 75 -1.26 4.29 -13.30
C VAL A 75 -1.87 3.94 -14.66
N THR A 76 -1.10 4.12 -15.73
CA THR A 76 -1.53 3.88 -17.12
C THR A 76 -0.67 2.81 -17.81
N ASP A 77 -1.04 2.43 -19.03
CA ASP A 77 -0.26 1.47 -19.85
C ASP A 77 1.20 1.95 -20.08
N ALA A 78 1.48 3.25 -19.97
CA ALA A 78 2.85 3.79 -20.06
C ALA A 78 3.80 3.20 -19.00
N LEU A 79 3.29 2.75 -17.84
CA LEU A 79 4.10 2.02 -16.85
C LEU A 79 4.53 0.64 -17.41
N VAL A 80 3.66 -0.04 -18.14
CA VAL A 80 3.97 -1.33 -18.79
C VAL A 80 5.08 -1.15 -19.82
N ASP A 81 5.00 -0.08 -20.61
CA ASP A 81 6.00 0.25 -21.64
C ASP A 81 7.36 0.65 -21.04
N ALA A 82 7.36 1.17 -19.80
CA ALA A 82 8.58 1.55 -19.09
C ALA A 82 9.37 0.37 -18.53
N VAL A 83 8.79 -0.84 -18.49
CA VAL A 83 9.49 -2.08 -18.10
C VAL A 83 10.24 -2.62 -19.30
N ASP A 84 11.54 -2.73 -19.19
CA ASP A 84 12.43 -3.24 -20.24
C ASP A 84 13.28 -4.42 -19.74
N GLU A 85 14.09 -5.01 -20.64
CA GLU A 85 14.93 -6.18 -20.35
C GLU A 85 16.00 -5.92 -19.27
N SER A 86 16.24 -4.65 -18.92
CA SER A 86 17.16 -4.26 -17.86
C SER A 86 16.48 -4.18 -16.49
N THR A 87 15.15 -4.30 -16.45
CA THR A 87 14.36 -4.21 -15.20
C THR A 87 14.33 -5.57 -14.52
N ASP A 88 14.81 -5.65 -13.30
CA ASP A 88 14.79 -6.89 -12.49
C ASP A 88 13.59 -6.93 -11.53
N MET A 89 13.02 -5.77 -11.14
CA MET A 89 11.91 -5.68 -10.19
C MET A 89 11.04 -4.45 -10.44
N VAL A 90 9.73 -4.61 -10.26
CA VAL A 90 8.74 -3.52 -10.31
C VAL A 90 7.94 -3.51 -9.02
N PHE A 91 7.80 -2.34 -8.37
CA PHE A 91 6.89 -2.15 -7.25
C PHE A 91 5.63 -1.40 -7.68
N LEU A 92 4.46 -1.95 -7.35
CA LEU A 92 3.15 -1.34 -7.55
C LEU A 92 2.39 -1.32 -6.22
N CYS A 93 2.01 -0.14 -5.73
CA CYS A 93 1.19 0.01 -4.54
C CYS A 93 -0.30 0.08 -4.93
N GLN A 94 -1.14 -0.78 -4.35
CA GLN A 94 -2.52 -1.01 -4.78
C GLN A 94 -3.48 -1.12 -3.59
N PRO A 95 -4.28 -0.09 -3.24
CA PRO A 95 -4.24 1.31 -3.72
C PRO A 95 -2.92 2.03 -3.40
N ASN A 96 -2.52 2.95 -4.28
CA ASN A 96 -1.25 3.65 -4.11
C ASN A 96 -1.25 4.59 -2.90
N ASN A 97 -0.21 4.53 -2.10
CA ASN A 97 0.05 5.50 -1.04
C ASN A 97 1.09 6.52 -1.53
N PRO A 98 0.77 7.83 -1.68
CA PRO A 98 -0.30 8.55 -0.98
C PRO A 98 -1.55 8.86 -1.81
N THR A 99 -1.61 8.51 -3.10
CA THR A 99 -2.64 9.00 -4.03
C THR A 99 -4.01 8.32 -3.86
N GLY A 100 -4.03 7.10 -3.32
CA GLY A 100 -5.24 6.28 -3.22
C GLY A 100 -5.71 5.70 -4.55
N GLN A 101 -4.95 5.88 -5.64
CA GLN A 101 -5.30 5.38 -6.97
C GLN A 101 -5.17 3.86 -7.06
N LEU A 102 -6.05 3.25 -7.85
CA LEU A 102 -6.03 1.83 -8.19
C LEU A 102 -5.63 1.65 -9.65
N ALA A 103 -4.71 0.74 -9.90
CA ALA A 103 -4.52 0.20 -11.24
C ALA A 103 -5.65 -0.79 -11.56
N SER A 104 -6.16 -0.79 -12.80
CA SER A 104 -7.18 -1.77 -13.18
C SER A 104 -6.61 -3.20 -13.16
N PRO A 105 -7.44 -4.24 -12.89
CA PRO A 105 -6.98 -5.62 -12.92
C PRO A 105 -6.32 -6.00 -14.26
N GLY A 106 -6.87 -5.53 -15.38
CA GLY A 106 -6.30 -5.75 -16.70
C GLY A 106 -4.93 -5.08 -16.89
N LEU A 107 -4.71 -3.92 -16.25
CA LEU A 107 -3.39 -3.26 -16.27
C LEU A 107 -2.38 -4.03 -15.42
N VAL A 108 -2.78 -4.51 -14.24
CA VAL A 108 -1.92 -5.34 -13.37
C VAL A 108 -1.52 -6.63 -14.10
N GLU A 109 -2.45 -7.27 -14.81
CA GLU A 109 -2.17 -8.46 -15.63
C GLU A 109 -1.19 -8.16 -16.78
N LYS A 110 -1.38 -7.06 -17.51
CA LYS A 110 -0.44 -6.62 -18.56
C LYS A 110 0.95 -6.37 -18.00
N LEU A 111 1.03 -5.68 -16.85
CA LEU A 111 2.29 -5.37 -16.18
C LEU A 111 3.01 -6.66 -15.75
N LEU A 112 2.28 -7.62 -15.18
CA LEU A 112 2.84 -8.94 -14.82
C LEU A 112 3.38 -9.67 -16.03
N ARG A 113 2.61 -9.76 -17.13
CA ARG A 113 3.08 -10.40 -18.38
C ARG A 113 4.35 -9.73 -18.93
N ARG A 114 4.42 -8.39 -18.84
CA ARG A 114 5.62 -7.67 -19.24
C ARG A 114 6.82 -7.99 -18.35
N CYS A 115 6.60 -8.08 -17.04
CA CYS A 115 7.63 -8.51 -16.09
C CYS A 115 8.10 -9.95 -16.39
N GLU A 116 7.19 -10.88 -16.68
CA GLU A 116 7.54 -12.27 -17.06
C GLU A 116 8.43 -12.31 -18.32
N VAL A 117 8.09 -11.54 -19.34
CA VAL A 117 8.87 -11.45 -20.58
C VAL A 117 10.29 -10.90 -20.31
N CYS A 118 10.42 -9.94 -19.41
CA CYS A 118 11.70 -9.32 -19.07
C CYS A 118 12.47 -10.09 -17.97
N GLY A 119 11.89 -11.15 -17.38
CA GLY A 119 12.48 -11.87 -16.24
C GLY A 119 12.45 -11.07 -14.94
N ALA A 120 11.59 -10.07 -14.84
CA ALA A 120 11.43 -9.21 -13.66
C ALA A 120 10.41 -9.78 -12.66
N ILE A 121 10.54 -9.39 -11.39
CA ILE A 121 9.55 -9.66 -10.35
C ILE A 121 8.60 -8.47 -10.24
N LEU A 122 7.28 -8.72 -10.28
CA LEU A 122 6.26 -7.73 -9.91
C LEU A 122 5.89 -7.89 -8.43
N ALA A 123 6.17 -6.87 -7.64
CA ALA A 123 5.83 -6.76 -6.23
C ALA A 123 4.61 -5.84 -6.07
N VAL A 124 3.44 -6.40 -5.72
CA VAL A 124 2.20 -5.65 -5.54
C VAL A 124 1.93 -5.49 -4.05
N ASP A 125 1.85 -4.25 -3.57
CA ASP A 125 1.53 -3.95 -2.17
C ASP A 125 0.03 -3.67 -2.01
N GLU A 126 -0.69 -4.65 -1.47
CA GLU A 126 -2.13 -4.61 -1.21
C GLU A 126 -2.46 -4.28 0.25
N CYS A 127 -1.54 -3.67 1.02
CA CYS A 127 -1.77 -3.38 2.45
C CYS A 127 -2.99 -2.50 2.74
N PHE A 128 -3.48 -1.74 1.77
CA PHE A 128 -4.68 -0.91 1.87
C PHE A 128 -5.88 -1.45 1.10
N LEU A 129 -5.73 -2.54 0.37
CA LEU A 129 -6.78 -3.04 -0.52
C LEU A 129 -8.01 -3.55 0.25
N ASP A 130 -7.78 -4.19 1.40
CA ASP A 130 -8.85 -4.81 2.19
C ASP A 130 -9.86 -3.83 2.81
N PHE A 131 -9.59 -2.51 2.73
CA PHE A 131 -10.57 -1.47 3.06
C PHE A 131 -11.69 -1.34 2.01
N LEU A 132 -11.49 -1.85 0.80
CA LEU A 132 -12.49 -1.79 -0.24
C LEU A 132 -13.55 -2.89 -0.04
N PRO A 133 -14.85 -2.57 -0.20
CA PRO A 133 -15.90 -3.58 -0.11
C PRO A 133 -15.82 -4.63 -1.23
N ASP A 134 -15.25 -4.27 -2.38
CA ASP A 134 -15.05 -5.10 -3.56
C ASP A 134 -13.56 -5.47 -3.78
N ALA A 135 -12.78 -5.63 -2.69
CA ALA A 135 -11.34 -5.92 -2.73
C ALA A 135 -10.98 -7.12 -3.63
N ASP A 136 -11.82 -8.15 -3.66
CA ASP A 136 -11.60 -9.35 -4.48
C ASP A 136 -11.58 -9.05 -6.00
N ARG A 137 -12.22 -7.96 -6.43
CA ARG A 137 -12.17 -7.49 -7.81
C ARG A 137 -10.80 -6.93 -8.19
N TRP A 138 -10.07 -6.38 -7.22
CA TRP A 138 -8.86 -5.58 -7.46
C TRP A 138 -7.57 -6.29 -7.07
N THR A 139 -7.67 -7.40 -6.33
CA THR A 139 -6.49 -8.17 -5.89
C THR A 139 -5.81 -8.87 -7.06
N ALA A 140 -4.48 -8.93 -7.00
CA ALA A 140 -3.68 -9.73 -7.93
C ALA A 140 -3.66 -11.24 -7.59
N LYS A 141 -4.35 -11.70 -6.53
CA LYS A 141 -4.40 -13.13 -6.12
C LYS A 141 -4.70 -14.12 -7.25
N PRO A 142 -5.64 -13.84 -8.19
CA PRO A 142 -5.90 -14.76 -9.30
C PRO A 142 -4.67 -15.03 -10.20
N LEU A 143 -3.67 -14.16 -10.12
CA LEU A 143 -2.43 -14.25 -10.91
C LEU A 143 -1.28 -14.98 -10.20
N LEU A 144 -1.49 -15.52 -8.97
CA LEU A 144 -0.46 -16.20 -8.16
C LEU A 144 0.10 -17.48 -8.77
N LYS A 145 -0.43 -17.94 -9.89
CA LYS A 145 0.20 -19.02 -10.69
C LYS A 145 1.53 -18.58 -11.31
N SER A 146 1.75 -17.29 -11.46
CA SER A 146 3.01 -16.73 -11.94
C SER A 146 4.07 -16.77 -10.85
N SER A 147 5.25 -17.28 -11.20
CA SER A 147 6.44 -17.23 -10.33
C SER A 147 7.05 -15.83 -10.20
N SER A 148 6.64 -14.89 -11.08
CA SER A 148 7.11 -13.51 -11.09
C SER A 148 6.28 -12.56 -10.24
N LEU A 149 5.31 -13.06 -9.45
CA LEU A 149 4.40 -12.22 -8.65
C LEU A 149 4.61 -12.43 -7.15
N VAL A 150 4.76 -11.33 -6.42
CA VAL A 150 4.70 -11.27 -4.95
C VAL A 150 3.67 -10.24 -4.52
N ILE A 151 2.73 -10.63 -3.64
CA ILE A 151 1.70 -9.74 -3.10
C ILE A 151 1.97 -9.53 -1.62
N PHE A 152 2.05 -8.26 -1.16
CA PHE A 152 2.20 -7.92 0.26
C PHE A 152 0.88 -7.52 0.87
N LYS A 153 0.63 -7.98 2.09
CA LYS A 153 -0.55 -7.64 2.91
C LYS A 153 -0.14 -7.41 4.36
N ALA A 154 -0.93 -6.62 5.10
CA ALA A 154 -0.59 -6.26 6.47
C ALA A 154 -1.82 -6.15 7.37
N PHE A 155 -1.68 -6.61 8.61
CA PHE A 155 -2.65 -6.36 9.69
C PHE A 155 -2.56 -4.94 10.26
N THR A 156 -1.50 -4.23 9.95
CA THR A 156 -1.19 -2.87 10.45
C THR A 156 -2.32 -1.88 10.20
N LYS A 157 -3.00 -1.99 9.06
CA LYS A 157 -3.91 -0.97 8.56
C LYS A 157 -5.36 -1.29 8.92
N LEU A 158 -5.97 -2.26 8.27
CA LEU A 158 -7.39 -2.61 8.44
C LEU A 158 -7.72 -2.96 9.90
N TYR A 159 -6.90 -3.79 10.53
CA TYR A 159 -7.10 -4.22 11.92
C TYR A 159 -6.53 -3.26 12.97
N GLY A 160 -5.98 -2.11 12.59
CA GLY A 160 -5.45 -1.13 13.52
C GLY A 160 -4.26 -1.60 14.37
N MET A 161 -3.57 -2.68 13.97
CA MET A 161 -2.54 -3.36 14.76
C MET A 161 -1.12 -2.88 14.41
N ALA A 162 -0.91 -1.55 14.33
CA ALA A 162 0.36 -0.97 13.91
C ALA A 162 1.54 -1.40 14.81
N GLY A 163 1.35 -1.42 16.14
CA GLY A 163 2.38 -1.79 17.11
C GLY A 163 2.66 -3.29 17.18
N VAL A 164 1.75 -4.15 16.74
CA VAL A 164 1.90 -5.62 16.74
C VAL A 164 2.92 -6.09 15.71
N ARG A 165 3.14 -5.32 14.65
CA ARG A 165 4.10 -5.59 13.59
C ARG A 165 3.85 -6.93 12.89
N LEU A 166 2.68 -7.11 12.29
CA LEU A 166 2.31 -8.31 11.56
C LEU A 166 1.96 -8.00 10.11
N GLY A 167 2.58 -8.74 9.20
CA GLY A 167 2.29 -8.76 7.78
C GLY A 167 2.57 -10.13 7.18
N TYR A 168 2.21 -10.31 5.93
CA TYR A 168 2.48 -11.51 5.18
C TYR A 168 2.60 -11.18 3.69
N CYS A 169 3.24 -12.07 2.94
CA CYS A 169 3.19 -12.03 1.49
C CYS A 169 2.67 -13.36 0.95
N LEU A 170 2.12 -13.27 -0.27
CA LEU A 170 1.65 -14.37 -1.08
C LEU A 170 2.54 -14.46 -2.32
N CYS A 171 3.02 -15.67 -2.66
CA CYS A 171 3.86 -15.88 -3.84
C CYS A 171 3.70 -17.33 -4.31
N GLY A 172 3.58 -17.54 -5.63
CA GLY A 172 3.53 -18.89 -6.21
C GLY A 172 4.89 -19.58 -6.32
N ASP A 173 6.00 -18.82 -6.21
CA ASP A 173 7.37 -19.34 -6.23
C ASP A 173 7.84 -19.67 -4.80
N GLU A 174 7.76 -20.95 -4.44
CA GLU A 174 8.20 -21.45 -3.13
C GLU A 174 9.70 -21.25 -2.92
N ALA A 175 10.52 -21.38 -3.97
CA ALA A 175 11.97 -21.18 -3.87
C ALA A 175 12.32 -19.72 -3.56
N LEU A 176 11.56 -18.75 -4.10
CA LEU A 176 11.70 -17.34 -3.73
C LEU A 176 11.29 -17.11 -2.27
N LEU A 177 10.19 -17.72 -1.81
CA LEU A 177 9.76 -17.61 -0.40
C LEU A 177 10.80 -18.19 0.56
N GLU A 178 11.45 -19.31 0.22
CA GLU A 178 12.55 -19.89 1.00
C GLU A 178 13.74 -18.93 1.08
N LYS A 179 14.14 -18.31 -0.03
CA LYS A 179 15.19 -17.28 -0.06
C LYS A 179 14.80 -16.06 0.77
N MET A 180 13.56 -15.60 0.69
CA MET A 180 13.04 -14.49 1.53
C MET A 180 13.04 -14.85 3.01
N GLN A 181 12.70 -16.08 3.36
CA GLN A 181 12.78 -16.57 4.74
C GLN A 181 14.23 -16.58 5.24
N ALA A 182 15.17 -17.04 4.44
CA ALA A 182 16.60 -17.09 4.76
C ALA A 182 17.24 -15.70 4.84
N ALA A 183 16.71 -14.72 4.07
CA ALA A 183 17.21 -13.34 4.07
C ALA A 183 16.84 -12.56 5.34
N GLY A 184 15.92 -13.06 6.17
CA GLY A 184 15.52 -12.40 7.41
C GLY A 184 15.98 -13.16 8.67
N GLN A 185 15.77 -12.52 9.82
CA GLN A 185 16.09 -13.16 11.10
C GLN A 185 15.11 -14.30 11.41
N PRO A 186 15.57 -15.37 12.08
CA PRO A 186 14.69 -16.40 12.64
C PRO A 186 13.69 -15.79 13.63
N TRP A 187 12.47 -16.36 13.69
CA TRP A 187 11.42 -15.96 14.64
C TRP A 187 11.01 -14.49 14.59
N ALA A 188 11.08 -13.88 13.42
CA ALA A 188 10.75 -12.44 13.21
C ALA A 188 9.34 -12.06 13.68
N VAL A 189 8.37 -12.99 13.65
CA VAL A 189 7.00 -12.76 14.11
C VAL A 189 6.83 -13.30 15.53
N SER A 190 6.60 -12.41 16.49
CA SER A 190 6.41 -12.78 17.88
C SER A 190 5.18 -13.67 18.09
N SER A 191 5.16 -14.47 19.16
CA SER A 191 4.01 -15.29 19.52
C SER A 191 2.75 -14.45 19.79
N LEU A 192 2.91 -13.25 20.33
CA LEU A 192 1.81 -12.30 20.55
C LEU A 192 1.21 -11.82 19.22
N ALA A 193 2.07 -11.48 18.24
CA ALA A 193 1.62 -11.08 16.91
C ALA A 193 0.89 -12.24 16.20
N GLN A 194 1.37 -13.46 16.31
CA GLN A 194 0.71 -14.63 15.74
C GLN A 194 -0.67 -14.86 16.36
N ALA A 195 -0.80 -14.78 17.69
CA ALA A 195 -2.08 -14.94 18.39
C ALA A 195 -3.06 -13.81 18.00
N ALA A 196 -2.60 -12.57 17.99
CA ALA A 196 -3.40 -11.42 17.57
C ALA A 196 -3.88 -11.54 16.11
N GLY A 197 -3.02 -11.96 15.20
CA GLY A 197 -3.39 -12.18 13.79
C GLY A 197 -4.46 -13.26 13.62
N ILE A 198 -4.32 -14.39 14.34
CA ILE A 198 -5.32 -15.46 14.29
C ILE A 198 -6.68 -15.00 14.87
N ALA A 199 -6.67 -14.19 15.92
CA ALA A 199 -7.88 -13.59 16.46
C ALA A 199 -8.51 -12.61 15.47
N ALA A 200 -7.72 -11.68 14.93
CA ALA A 200 -8.16 -10.65 13.99
C ALA A 200 -8.82 -11.22 12.73
N LEU A 201 -8.33 -12.35 12.20
CA LEU A 201 -8.94 -13.01 11.04
C LEU A 201 -10.37 -13.53 11.29
N LYS A 202 -10.84 -13.57 12.52
CA LYS A 202 -12.20 -13.97 12.89
C LYS A 202 -13.15 -12.78 13.01
N GLU A 203 -12.63 -11.56 13.06
CA GLU A 203 -13.37 -10.33 13.28
C GLU A 203 -13.99 -9.79 11.98
N THR A 204 -14.81 -10.61 11.31
CA THR A 204 -15.43 -10.25 10.02
C THR A 204 -16.41 -9.09 10.16
N ALA A 205 -17.17 -9.04 11.26
CA ALA A 205 -18.09 -7.95 11.53
C ALA A 205 -17.36 -6.60 11.65
N TYR A 206 -16.22 -6.56 12.34
CA TYR A 206 -15.37 -5.38 12.41
C TYR A 206 -14.88 -4.93 11.02
N VAL A 207 -14.47 -5.86 10.17
CA VAL A 207 -14.05 -5.55 8.80
C VAL A 207 -15.18 -4.90 8.00
N ASP A 208 -16.39 -5.47 8.10
CA ASP A 208 -17.57 -4.95 7.41
C ASP A 208 -17.97 -3.55 7.93
N GLU A 209 -17.92 -3.33 9.24
CA GLU A 209 -18.16 -2.01 9.85
C GLU A 209 -17.15 -0.98 9.37
N VAL A 210 -15.86 -1.31 9.32
CA VAL A 210 -14.81 -0.40 8.82
C VAL A 210 -15.02 -0.07 7.35
N ARG A 211 -15.32 -1.07 6.52
CA ARG A 211 -15.63 -0.88 5.09
C ARG A 211 -16.85 0.04 4.89
N ALA A 212 -17.92 -0.19 5.64
CA ALA A 212 -19.13 0.63 5.60
C ALA A 212 -18.83 2.09 6.02
N LEU A 213 -18.07 2.27 7.10
CA LEU A 213 -17.63 3.60 7.55
C LEU A 213 -16.84 4.33 6.46
N ILE A 214 -15.85 3.69 5.85
CA ILE A 214 -15.04 4.31 4.79
C ILE A 214 -15.90 4.62 3.56
N ALA A 215 -16.78 3.70 3.14
CA ALA A 215 -17.67 3.91 2.00
C ALA A 215 -18.60 5.12 2.20
N GLN A 216 -19.07 5.34 3.43
CA GLN A 216 -19.94 6.47 3.78
C GLN A 216 -19.15 7.76 3.97
N GLN A 217 -18.03 7.72 4.71
CA GLN A 217 -17.33 8.93 5.16
C GLN A 217 -16.39 9.51 4.11
N ARG A 218 -15.80 8.67 3.25
CA ARG A 218 -14.86 9.16 2.22
C ARG A 218 -15.50 10.15 1.23
N PRO A 219 -16.70 9.89 0.64
CA PRO A 219 -17.37 10.88 -0.22
C PRO A 219 -17.69 12.18 0.52
N ALA A 220 -18.18 12.09 1.78
CA ALA A 220 -18.51 13.26 2.59
C ALA A 220 -17.27 14.12 2.88
N MET A 221 -16.15 13.48 3.27
CA MET A 221 -14.89 14.18 3.51
C MET A 221 -14.32 14.81 2.23
N THR A 222 -14.41 14.11 1.09
CA THR A 222 -14.02 14.64 -0.22
C THR A 222 -14.82 15.89 -0.57
N ALA A 223 -16.14 15.84 -0.41
CA ALA A 223 -17.01 17.00 -0.66
C ALA A 223 -16.69 18.15 0.29
N GLY A 224 -16.45 17.87 1.57
CA GLY A 224 -16.07 18.88 2.56
C GLY A 224 -14.76 19.61 2.20
N LEU A 225 -13.73 18.87 1.83
CA LEU A 225 -12.45 19.45 1.40
C LEU A 225 -12.60 20.28 0.11
N ARG A 226 -13.37 19.80 -0.86
CA ARG A 226 -13.65 20.54 -2.11
C ARG A 226 -14.45 21.82 -1.85
N ALA A 227 -15.38 21.82 -0.89
CA ALA A 227 -16.12 23.00 -0.49
C ALA A 227 -15.23 24.10 0.15
N LEU A 228 -14.06 23.72 0.68
CA LEU A 228 -13.02 24.66 1.13
C LEU A 228 -12.10 25.14 -0.02
N GLY A 229 -12.44 24.87 -1.27
CA GLY A 229 -11.65 25.27 -2.44
C GLY A 229 -10.41 24.41 -2.70
N LEU A 230 -10.26 23.28 -2.01
CA LEU A 230 -9.08 22.42 -2.14
C LEU A 230 -9.22 21.41 -3.29
N ARG A 231 -8.14 21.19 -4.03
CA ARG A 231 -8.07 20.09 -4.98
C ARG A 231 -7.89 18.76 -4.22
N VAL A 232 -8.79 17.81 -4.45
CA VAL A 232 -8.75 16.48 -3.83
C VAL A 232 -8.64 15.42 -4.93
N ILE A 233 -7.68 14.51 -4.80
CA ILE A 233 -7.48 13.37 -5.69
C ILE A 233 -8.53 12.30 -5.38
N ASP A 234 -9.20 11.80 -6.41
CA ASP A 234 -10.32 10.85 -6.27
C ASP A 234 -9.83 9.41 -6.15
N GLY A 235 -9.10 9.12 -5.07
CA GLY A 235 -8.58 7.78 -4.75
C GLY A 235 -9.62 6.84 -4.13
N LYS A 236 -9.24 5.58 -3.86
CA LYS A 236 -10.11 4.53 -3.30
C LYS A 236 -9.72 4.06 -1.89
N ALA A 237 -8.57 4.52 -1.37
CA ALA A 237 -8.07 4.14 -0.05
C ALA A 237 -8.87 4.78 1.11
N ASN A 238 -8.55 4.37 2.34
CA ASN A 238 -9.08 4.96 3.57
C ASN A 238 -8.43 6.31 3.94
N TYR A 239 -7.85 6.99 2.96
CA TYR A 239 -7.27 8.34 3.06
C TYR A 239 -7.51 9.12 1.77
N LEU A 240 -7.33 10.42 1.86
CA LEU A 240 -7.44 11.37 0.75
C LEU A 240 -6.13 12.14 0.59
N LEU A 241 -5.63 12.22 -0.65
CA LEU A 241 -4.57 13.15 -1.04
C LEU A 241 -5.23 14.44 -1.52
N PHE A 242 -4.77 15.59 -1.02
CA PHE A 242 -5.29 16.90 -1.39
C PHE A 242 -4.20 17.95 -1.42
N ARG A 243 -4.46 19.04 -2.15
CA ARG A 243 -3.57 20.19 -2.28
C ARG A 243 -4.11 21.35 -1.47
N ALA A 244 -3.24 22.00 -0.68
CA ALA A 244 -3.53 23.15 0.17
C ALA A 244 -2.29 24.06 0.26
N PRO A 245 -2.37 25.28 0.85
CA PRO A 245 -1.20 26.11 1.10
C PRO A 245 -0.08 25.35 1.83
N ALA A 246 1.17 25.60 1.45
CA ALA A 246 2.34 24.86 1.95
C ALA A 246 2.55 25.00 3.47
N ASP A 247 2.01 26.04 4.08
CA ASP A 247 2.05 26.33 5.52
C ASP A 247 0.84 25.78 6.31
N LEU A 248 -0.02 24.96 5.68
CA LEU A 248 -1.24 24.44 6.32
C LEU A 248 -0.98 23.81 7.69
N ASN A 249 0.03 22.96 7.84
CA ASN A 249 0.34 22.33 9.12
C ASN A 249 0.85 23.31 10.18
N GLU A 250 1.48 24.43 9.80
CA GLU A 250 1.90 25.48 10.72
C GLU A 250 0.67 26.19 11.30
N ARG A 251 -0.36 26.42 10.48
CA ARG A 251 -1.63 27.01 10.90
C ARG A 251 -2.49 26.04 11.73
N LEU A 252 -2.49 24.74 11.40
CA LEU A 252 -3.28 23.73 12.11
C LEU A 252 -2.71 23.37 13.49
N ARG A 253 -1.39 23.39 13.65
CA ARG A 253 -0.71 22.95 14.89
C ARG A 253 -1.14 23.67 16.16
N PRO A 254 -1.32 25.02 16.17
CA PRO A 254 -1.83 25.72 17.36
C PRO A 254 -3.23 25.27 17.78
N LEU A 255 -4.03 24.73 16.86
CA LEU A 255 -5.38 24.22 17.12
C LEU A 255 -5.38 22.72 17.46
N GLY A 256 -4.21 22.15 17.79
CA GLY A 256 -4.07 20.74 18.18
C GLY A 256 -4.32 19.75 17.05
N THR A 257 -4.25 20.19 15.79
CA THR A 257 -4.56 19.36 14.61
C THR A 257 -3.36 19.33 13.66
N GLN A 258 -3.20 18.20 12.97
CA GLN A 258 -2.17 18.05 11.94
C GLN A 258 -2.61 17.05 10.89
N VAL A 259 -2.25 17.28 9.63
CA VAL A 259 -2.40 16.35 8.51
C VAL A 259 -1.03 15.89 8.03
N ARG A 260 -0.95 14.75 7.36
CA ARG A 260 0.32 14.22 6.86
C ARG A 260 0.82 15.07 5.69
N SER A 261 1.94 15.79 5.86
CA SER A 261 2.65 16.42 4.74
C SER A 261 3.21 15.34 3.80
N CYS A 262 3.01 15.52 2.50
CA CYS A 262 3.51 14.64 1.45
C CYS A 262 4.74 15.21 0.72
N ALA A 263 5.36 16.27 1.22
CA ALA A 263 6.53 16.91 0.62
C ALA A 263 7.75 15.98 0.47
N ASN A 264 7.80 14.90 1.25
CA ASN A 264 8.88 13.91 1.17
C ASN A 264 8.65 12.82 0.12
N TYR A 265 7.52 12.83 -0.59
CA TYR A 265 7.27 11.90 -1.70
C TYR A 265 7.83 12.48 -3.00
N PRO A 266 8.73 11.77 -3.71
CA PRO A 266 9.16 12.20 -5.03
C PRO A 266 7.96 12.46 -5.96
N GLY A 267 7.91 13.61 -6.62
CA GLY A 267 6.80 14.01 -7.49
C GLY A 267 5.71 14.82 -6.79
N LEU A 268 5.81 15.07 -5.47
CA LEU A 268 4.91 15.95 -4.72
C LEU A 268 5.70 17.12 -4.09
N GLY A 269 5.05 18.29 -4.04
CA GLY A 269 5.56 19.48 -3.38
C GLY A 269 5.05 19.65 -1.94
N PRO A 270 5.46 20.72 -1.24
CA PRO A 270 5.06 21.02 0.13
C PRO A 270 3.56 21.34 0.28
N GLU A 271 2.87 21.62 -0.82
CA GLU A 271 1.43 21.89 -0.89
C GLU A 271 0.58 20.62 -0.88
N TRP A 272 1.17 19.43 -0.93
CA TRP A 272 0.44 18.17 -0.93
C TRP A 272 0.36 17.55 0.47
N TYR A 273 -0.86 17.17 0.84
CA TYR A 273 -1.18 16.60 2.15
C TYR A 273 -2.05 15.37 2.01
N ARG A 274 -1.95 14.48 2.99
CA ARG A 274 -2.81 13.31 3.10
C ARG A 274 -3.51 13.32 4.46
N THR A 275 -4.83 13.10 4.46
CA THR A 275 -5.63 12.88 5.67
C THR A 275 -6.28 11.51 5.65
N ALA A 276 -6.44 10.87 6.82
CA ALA A 276 -7.22 9.65 6.95
C ALA A 276 -8.72 9.96 6.90
N VAL A 277 -9.50 9.05 6.35
CA VAL A 277 -10.96 9.02 6.53
C VAL A 277 -11.24 8.39 7.89
N ARG A 278 -11.97 9.09 8.75
CA ARG A 278 -12.25 8.70 10.13
C ARG A 278 -13.76 8.69 10.38
N THR A 279 -14.16 8.66 11.65
CA THR A 279 -15.58 8.77 12.04
C THR A 279 -16.16 10.14 11.65
N ALA A 280 -17.49 10.21 11.50
CA ALA A 280 -18.16 11.45 11.11
C ALA A 280 -17.86 12.65 12.02
N PRO A 281 -17.84 12.51 13.38
CA PRO A 281 -17.46 13.63 14.25
C PRO A 281 -16.01 14.09 14.08
N GLU A 282 -15.07 13.15 13.87
CA GLU A 282 -13.66 13.49 13.69
C GLU A 282 -13.42 14.19 12.34
N ASN A 283 -14.07 13.70 11.27
CA ASN A 283 -14.02 14.32 9.95
C ASN A 283 -14.62 15.73 9.97
N ALA A 284 -15.80 15.90 10.61
CA ALA A 284 -16.45 17.21 10.75
C ALA A 284 -15.55 18.19 11.52
N ARG A 285 -14.93 17.74 12.62
CA ARG A 285 -14.00 18.57 13.40
C ARG A 285 -12.78 19.01 12.58
N LEU A 286 -12.19 18.11 11.78
CA LEU A 286 -11.07 18.46 10.91
C LEU A 286 -11.50 19.53 9.90
N LEU A 287 -12.65 19.37 9.23
CA LEU A 287 -13.16 20.32 8.24
C LEU A 287 -13.48 21.68 8.85
N GLU A 288 -14.01 21.72 10.07
CA GLU A 288 -14.25 22.96 10.83
C GLU A 288 -12.95 23.72 11.08
N ILE A 289 -11.93 23.05 11.63
CA ILE A 289 -10.62 23.65 11.89
C ILE A 289 -9.95 24.09 10.57
N MET A 290 -10.05 23.30 9.51
CA MET A 290 -9.49 23.67 8.21
C MET A 290 -10.16 24.92 7.64
N ARG A 291 -11.47 25.08 7.82
CA ARG A 291 -12.19 26.30 7.41
C ARG A 291 -11.63 27.52 8.15
N GLU A 292 -11.48 27.43 9.48
CA GLU A 292 -10.95 28.52 10.30
C GLU A 292 -9.56 28.99 9.85
N VAL A 293 -8.68 28.09 9.43
CA VAL A 293 -7.30 28.43 9.04
C VAL A 293 -7.13 28.80 7.57
N LEU A 294 -8.12 28.49 6.71
CA LEU A 294 -8.06 28.78 5.27
C LEU A 294 -8.80 30.07 4.89
N GLU A 295 -9.73 30.53 5.75
CA GLU A 295 -10.36 31.87 5.66
C GLU A 295 -9.40 32.94 6.19
#